data_bc2c7fe7bba2b1496c9fb187bc4c2338
#
_entry.id   bc2c7fe7bba2b1496c9fb187bc4c2338
#
_cell.length_a   1.000
_cell.length_b   1.000
_cell.length_c   1.000
_cell.angle_alpha   90.00
_cell.angle_beta   90.00
_cell.angle_gamma   90.00
#
_symmetry.space_group_name_H-M   'P 1'
#
loop_
_entity.id
_entity.type
_entity.pdbx_description
1 polymer ?
#
loop_
_entity_poly.entity_id
_entity_poly.type
_entity_poly.pdbx_seq_one_letter_code
_entity_poly.pdbx_strand_id
1 'polypeptide(L)'
;MKNNVFSIELNPQNGTVKSLVLNDDPAKMNWIEGMAGWGEPVGFEFIDMSFDGNVIHSRYRQGTLELEVVRTLLDDRLTEKFVYRNTGYYDLYFKRGDLGIYATFNDNYPSSDVCISQRCHAHIWCGGEFSYVHARKMGPFPTDIALVLTQGAFDCYSVERIEEESSNDRGDFVLHPSPCHLLPSGEMVIEWSIIAFPHDHFQEALLAMENGLWVEFAQETVFPDETFEITIKSNHFDDDINVSCKGQQIPYLRKENQLIVTYSPHELGEHKFEFQIGKKHFWVLGYCSESFDKLLEQRVRFILKNQQMLDPRSPL
;
A
#
# COMPACT_ATOMS: atom_id res chain seq x y z
N MET A 1 -19.57 12.69 9.58
CA MET A 1 -20.47 11.62 9.08
C MET A 1 -20.20 10.33 9.85
N LYS A 2 -21.17 9.42 9.92
CA LYS A 2 -21.04 8.20 10.74
C LYS A 2 -21.82 7.06 10.11
N ASN A 3 -21.23 5.84 10.09
CA ASN A 3 -21.90 4.58 9.79
C ASN A 3 -21.88 3.65 11.03
N ASN A 4 -22.09 2.34 10.84
CA ASN A 4 -22.06 1.38 11.96
C ASN A 4 -20.66 1.18 12.55
N VAL A 5 -19.60 1.39 11.77
CA VAL A 5 -18.21 1.09 12.13
C VAL A 5 -17.39 2.37 12.37
N PHE A 6 -17.49 3.33 11.43
CA PHE A 6 -16.64 4.50 11.38
C PHE A 6 -17.38 5.81 11.67
N SER A 7 -16.68 6.75 12.28
CA SER A 7 -16.99 8.17 12.28
C SER A 7 -15.89 8.91 11.53
N ILE A 8 -16.27 9.76 10.56
CA ILE A 8 -15.33 10.56 9.77
C ILE A 8 -15.63 12.05 9.92
N GLU A 9 -14.56 12.85 9.93
CA GLU A 9 -14.60 14.31 9.82
C GLU A 9 -13.91 14.71 8.50
N LEU A 10 -14.49 15.69 7.82
CA LEU A 10 -13.94 16.21 6.57
C LEU A 10 -13.30 17.57 6.80
N ASN A 11 -12.29 17.88 5.99
CA ASN A 11 -11.72 19.20 5.91
C ASN A 11 -12.36 19.96 4.72
N PRO A 12 -13.26 20.94 4.97
CA PRO A 12 -13.93 21.66 3.89
C PRO A 12 -13.00 22.61 3.11
N GLN A 13 -11.79 22.85 3.60
CA GLN A 13 -10.84 23.77 2.95
C GLN A 13 -10.08 23.11 1.80
N ASN A 14 -9.89 21.79 1.87
CA ASN A 14 -9.15 21.03 0.84
C ASN A 14 -9.87 19.74 0.42
N GLY A 15 -11.09 19.46 0.92
CA GLY A 15 -11.89 18.32 0.50
C GLY A 15 -11.39 16.96 0.95
N THR A 16 -10.50 16.89 1.95
CA THR A 16 -9.89 15.65 2.45
C THR A 16 -10.61 15.10 3.68
N VAL A 17 -10.25 13.89 4.12
CA VAL A 17 -10.67 13.38 5.42
C VAL A 17 -9.69 13.85 6.49
N LYS A 18 -10.22 14.52 7.52
CA LYS A 18 -9.46 15.05 8.65
C LYS A 18 -9.31 14.04 9.78
N SER A 19 -10.34 13.23 10.01
CA SER A 19 -10.28 12.16 11.02
C SER A 19 -11.10 10.94 10.61
N LEU A 20 -10.60 9.78 11.00
CA LEU A 20 -11.24 8.47 10.85
C LEU A 20 -11.13 7.74 12.19
N VAL A 21 -12.27 7.48 12.83
CA VAL A 21 -12.34 6.89 14.18
C VAL A 21 -13.26 5.68 14.17
N LEU A 22 -12.85 4.58 14.81
CA LEU A 22 -13.73 3.45 15.07
C LEU A 22 -14.74 3.79 16.17
N ASN A 23 -16.02 3.51 15.93
CA ASN A 23 -17.11 3.89 16.84
C ASN A 23 -17.03 3.22 18.21
N ASP A 24 -16.51 2.02 18.27
CA ASP A 24 -16.38 1.18 19.46
C ASP A 24 -14.99 1.28 20.14
N ASP A 25 -14.03 1.97 19.53
CA ASP A 25 -12.74 2.22 20.18
C ASP A 25 -12.90 3.14 21.40
N PRO A 26 -12.66 2.66 22.64
CA PRO A 26 -12.78 3.47 23.84
C PRO A 26 -11.74 4.61 23.89
N ALA A 27 -10.60 4.45 23.24
CA ALA A 27 -9.55 5.47 23.14
C ALA A 27 -9.87 6.54 22.09
N LYS A 28 -10.88 6.32 21.23
CA LYS A 28 -11.25 7.22 20.13
C LYS A 28 -10.05 7.64 19.28
N MET A 29 -9.14 6.69 19.02
CA MET A 29 -7.97 6.93 18.22
C MET A 29 -8.36 7.46 16.84
N ASN A 30 -7.71 8.54 16.40
CA ASN A 30 -7.73 8.93 14.99
C ASN A 30 -6.75 8.03 14.24
N TRP A 31 -7.24 7.25 13.31
CA TRP A 31 -6.42 6.29 12.54
C TRP A 31 -5.57 6.94 11.47
N ILE A 32 -5.88 8.19 11.12
CA ILE A 32 -5.21 8.94 10.05
C ILE A 32 -4.66 10.23 10.63
N GLU A 33 -3.40 10.52 10.39
CA GLU A 33 -2.75 11.75 10.81
C GLU A 33 -1.51 11.97 9.95
N GLY A 34 -1.43 13.13 9.32
CA GLY A 34 -0.30 13.55 8.50
C GLY A 34 -0.33 15.06 8.34
N MET A 35 0.71 15.64 7.77
CA MET A 35 0.75 17.06 7.40
C MET A 35 -0.19 17.34 6.23
N ALA A 36 -0.21 16.44 5.26
CA ALA A 36 -1.19 16.44 4.18
C ALA A 36 -2.49 15.74 4.64
N GLY A 37 -3.61 16.16 4.08
CA GLY A 37 -4.90 15.55 4.37
C GLY A 37 -5.02 14.15 3.76
N TRP A 38 -5.71 13.25 4.43
CA TRP A 38 -5.99 11.92 3.89
C TRP A 38 -6.79 12.00 2.59
N GLY A 39 -6.31 11.31 1.56
CA GLY A 39 -6.88 11.32 0.22
C GLY A 39 -6.62 12.61 -0.55
N GLU A 40 -5.66 13.43 -0.13
CA GLU A 40 -5.20 14.61 -0.86
C GLU A 40 -4.34 14.18 -2.05
N PRO A 41 -4.66 14.64 -3.27
CA PRO A 41 -3.84 14.36 -4.44
C PRO A 41 -2.62 15.29 -4.49
N VAL A 42 -1.45 14.72 -4.72
CA VAL A 42 -0.19 15.50 -4.75
C VAL A 42 -0.18 16.49 -5.91
N GLY A 43 0.02 17.77 -5.60
CA GLY A 43 0.18 18.83 -6.59
C GLY A 43 -1.09 19.30 -7.30
N PHE A 44 -2.27 18.92 -6.80
CA PHE A 44 -3.55 19.38 -7.32
C PHE A 44 -4.10 20.54 -6.50
N GLU A 45 -4.79 21.46 -7.17
CA GLU A 45 -5.56 22.52 -6.54
C GLU A 45 -6.98 22.04 -6.24
N PHE A 46 -7.43 22.24 -5.01
CA PHE A 46 -8.80 21.98 -4.61
C PHE A 46 -9.77 23.00 -5.24
N ILE A 47 -10.86 22.53 -5.81
CA ILE A 47 -11.87 23.38 -6.47
C ILE A 47 -13.08 23.55 -5.57
N ASP A 48 -13.74 22.44 -5.24
CA ASP A 48 -14.94 22.44 -4.39
C ASP A 48 -15.24 21.07 -3.81
N MET A 49 -16.20 21.06 -2.88
CA MET A 49 -16.76 19.85 -2.29
C MET A 49 -18.28 19.98 -2.19
N SER A 50 -18.98 18.89 -2.48
CA SER A 50 -20.43 18.78 -2.34
C SER A 50 -20.84 17.47 -1.68
N PHE A 51 -22.07 17.43 -1.19
CA PHE A 51 -22.63 16.30 -0.46
C PHE A 51 -23.93 15.84 -1.11
N ASP A 52 -24.10 14.52 -1.23
CA ASP A 52 -25.35 13.88 -1.59
C ASP A 52 -25.61 12.70 -0.65
N GLY A 53 -26.33 12.93 0.44
CA GLY A 53 -26.57 11.96 1.48
C GLY A 53 -25.28 11.49 2.17
N ASN A 54 -24.92 10.23 1.98
CA ASN A 54 -23.70 9.62 2.49
C ASN A 54 -22.54 9.63 1.47
N VAL A 55 -22.70 10.32 0.35
CA VAL A 55 -21.71 10.48 -0.71
C VAL A 55 -21.12 11.89 -0.66
N ILE A 56 -19.81 11.97 -0.78
CA ILE A 56 -19.05 13.21 -0.80
C ILE A 56 -18.30 13.28 -2.11
N HIS A 57 -18.42 14.38 -2.81
CA HIS A 57 -17.70 14.69 -4.04
C HIS A 57 -16.71 15.81 -3.76
N SER A 58 -15.41 15.57 -3.96
CA SER A 58 -14.36 16.60 -3.90
C SER A 58 -13.71 16.71 -5.28
N ARG A 59 -13.59 17.90 -5.81
CA ARG A 59 -12.99 18.15 -7.13
C ARG A 59 -11.67 18.87 -7.00
N TYR A 60 -10.72 18.44 -7.83
CA TYR A 60 -9.36 18.99 -7.88
C TYR A 60 -8.92 19.15 -9.33
N ARG A 61 -7.90 19.97 -9.57
CA ARG A 61 -7.34 20.21 -10.91
C ARG A 61 -5.84 20.42 -10.86
N GLN A 62 -5.16 19.88 -11.86
CA GLN A 62 -3.77 20.18 -12.18
C GLN A 62 -3.64 20.39 -13.69
N GLY A 63 -3.58 21.66 -14.13
CA GLY A 63 -3.59 21.99 -15.56
C GLY A 63 -4.85 21.46 -16.27
N THR A 64 -4.68 20.55 -17.23
CA THR A 64 -5.76 19.91 -17.98
C THR A 64 -6.21 18.58 -17.38
N LEU A 65 -5.59 18.14 -16.29
CA LEU A 65 -6.01 16.96 -15.57
C LEU A 65 -6.99 17.36 -14.46
N GLU A 66 -8.23 16.89 -14.58
CA GLU A 66 -9.24 17.02 -13.54
C GLU A 66 -9.30 15.73 -12.72
N LEU A 67 -9.52 15.87 -11.44
CA LEU A 67 -9.71 14.75 -10.52
C LEU A 67 -10.99 14.95 -9.73
N GLU A 68 -11.86 13.95 -9.76
CA GLU A 68 -12.99 13.84 -8.86
C GLU A 68 -12.72 12.72 -7.85
N VAL A 69 -12.84 13.03 -6.57
CA VAL A 69 -12.77 12.05 -5.47
C VAL A 69 -14.16 11.86 -4.90
N VAL A 70 -14.71 10.66 -5.10
CA VAL A 70 -16.04 10.28 -4.59
C VAL A 70 -15.85 9.39 -3.38
N ARG A 71 -16.28 9.87 -2.21
CA ARG A 71 -16.23 9.12 -0.95
C ARG A 71 -17.63 8.69 -0.57
N THR A 72 -17.80 7.41 -0.31
CA THR A 72 -19.09 6.84 0.11
C THR A 72 -18.93 6.12 1.44
N LEU A 73 -19.67 6.57 2.43
CA LEU A 73 -19.71 5.92 3.74
C LEU A 73 -20.81 4.86 3.72
N LEU A 74 -20.43 3.61 3.39
CA LEU A 74 -21.30 2.44 3.41
C LEU A 74 -21.51 1.96 4.86
N ASP A 75 -22.39 1.00 5.09
CA ASP A 75 -22.75 0.53 6.44
C ASP A 75 -21.56 0.03 7.27
N ASP A 76 -20.58 -0.60 6.62
CA ASP A 76 -19.45 -1.27 7.26
C ASP A 76 -18.06 -0.76 6.84
N ARG A 77 -18.00 0.16 5.85
CA ARG A 77 -16.74 0.63 5.25
C ARG A 77 -16.84 2.05 4.72
N LEU A 78 -15.67 2.66 4.49
CA LEU A 78 -15.53 3.87 3.67
C LEU A 78 -14.91 3.48 2.33
N THR A 79 -15.56 3.83 1.21
CA THR A 79 -14.98 3.71 -0.12
C THR A 79 -14.55 5.08 -0.63
N GLU A 80 -13.40 5.12 -1.31
CA GLU A 80 -12.87 6.33 -1.94
C GLU A 80 -12.47 6.00 -3.38
N LYS A 81 -13.07 6.72 -4.31
CA LYS A 81 -12.86 6.56 -5.75
C LYS A 81 -12.30 7.84 -6.34
N PHE A 82 -11.12 7.73 -6.94
CA PHE A 82 -10.38 8.80 -7.60
C PHE A 82 -10.52 8.63 -9.10
N VAL A 83 -11.19 9.57 -9.77
CA VAL A 83 -11.40 9.57 -11.22
C VAL A 83 -10.59 10.69 -11.82
N TYR A 84 -9.45 10.34 -12.42
CA TYR A 84 -8.60 11.25 -13.17
C TYR A 84 -9.11 11.35 -14.60
N ARG A 85 -9.31 12.58 -15.09
CA ARG A 85 -9.86 12.83 -16.42
C ARG A 85 -9.00 13.83 -17.17
N ASN A 86 -8.51 13.47 -18.35
CA ASN A 86 -7.81 14.39 -19.25
C ASN A 86 -8.83 15.25 -20.00
N THR A 87 -8.95 16.52 -19.63
CA THR A 87 -9.85 17.48 -20.30
C THR A 87 -9.14 18.30 -21.39
N GLY A 88 -7.87 18.00 -21.63
CA GLY A 88 -7.06 18.67 -22.67
C GLY A 88 -7.21 18.03 -24.05
N TYR A 89 -6.50 18.62 -25.01
CA TYR A 89 -6.48 18.17 -26.41
C TYR A 89 -5.32 17.26 -26.77
N TYR A 90 -4.38 17.07 -25.83
CA TYR A 90 -3.18 16.27 -26.00
C TYR A 90 -3.15 15.09 -25.03
N ASP A 91 -2.42 14.05 -25.42
CA ASP A 91 -2.15 12.89 -24.58
C ASP A 91 -1.33 13.30 -23.35
N LEU A 92 -1.68 12.73 -22.20
CA LEU A 92 -0.93 12.85 -20.97
C LEU A 92 -0.25 11.52 -20.65
N TYR A 93 1.04 11.59 -20.33
CA TYR A 93 1.86 10.43 -19.95
C TYR A 93 2.36 10.61 -18.54
N PHE A 94 2.04 9.67 -17.68
CA PHE A 94 2.47 9.66 -16.29
C PHE A 94 3.44 8.51 -16.04
N LYS A 95 4.60 8.83 -15.51
CA LYS A 95 5.63 7.88 -15.09
C LYS A 95 5.40 7.50 -13.64
N ARG A 96 6.20 6.55 -13.14
CA ARG A 96 6.27 6.21 -11.73
C ARG A 96 6.52 7.48 -10.89
N GLY A 97 5.66 7.74 -9.91
CA GLY A 97 5.79 8.87 -8.99
C GLY A 97 5.24 10.21 -9.48
N ASP A 98 4.79 10.33 -10.76
CA ASP A 98 4.21 11.57 -11.26
C ASP A 98 2.85 11.90 -10.64
N LEU A 99 2.08 10.88 -10.30
CA LEU A 99 0.83 10.99 -9.56
C LEU A 99 1.01 10.40 -8.15
N GLY A 100 0.34 10.99 -7.18
CA GLY A 100 0.39 10.52 -5.80
C GLY A 100 -0.88 10.88 -5.03
N ILE A 101 -1.21 10.06 -4.03
CA ILE A 101 -2.33 10.28 -3.13
C ILE A 101 -1.83 10.05 -1.70
N TYR A 102 -1.99 11.04 -0.83
CA TYR A 102 -1.62 10.89 0.58
C TYR A 102 -2.57 9.92 1.29
N ALA A 103 -1.99 8.93 1.94
CA ALA A 103 -2.71 7.89 2.68
C ALA A 103 -2.00 7.56 4.00
N THR A 104 -1.72 8.60 4.79
CA THR A 104 -0.94 8.50 6.02
C THR A 104 -1.78 7.97 7.16
N PHE A 105 -1.44 6.79 7.64
CA PHE A 105 -1.93 6.27 8.91
C PHE A 105 -1.14 6.85 10.08
N ASN A 106 -1.76 6.92 11.25
CA ASN A 106 -1.19 7.47 12.46
C ASN A 106 -0.18 6.52 13.09
N ASP A 107 1.04 6.43 12.52
CA ASP A 107 2.07 5.49 12.90
C ASP A 107 3.37 6.12 13.46
N ASN A 108 3.33 7.39 13.86
CA ASN A 108 4.42 8.06 14.56
C ASN A 108 4.63 7.53 15.98
N TYR A 109 5.83 7.70 16.53
CA TYR A 109 6.24 7.15 17.85
C TYR A 109 6.62 8.25 18.84
N PRO A 110 5.67 9.07 19.34
CA PRO A 110 6.01 10.20 20.23
C PRO A 110 6.43 9.77 21.63
N SER A 111 5.69 8.85 22.26
CA SER A 111 6.01 8.26 23.56
C SER A 111 5.29 6.92 23.73
N SER A 112 5.74 6.08 24.67
CA SER A 112 5.14 4.75 24.91
C SER A 112 3.63 4.81 25.24
N ASP A 113 3.22 5.74 26.08
CA ASP A 113 1.83 5.87 26.52
C ASP A 113 0.91 6.29 25.36
N VAL A 114 1.39 7.23 24.52
CA VAL A 114 0.68 7.67 23.33
C VAL A 114 0.66 6.56 22.29
N CYS A 115 1.78 5.85 22.07
CA CYS A 115 1.85 4.76 21.11
C CYS A 115 0.83 3.67 21.41
N ILE A 116 0.74 3.20 22.65
CA ILE A 116 -0.19 2.14 23.04
C ILE A 116 -1.66 2.53 22.80
N SER A 117 -2.03 3.77 23.09
CA SER A 117 -3.44 4.20 23.04
C SER A 117 -3.86 4.82 21.70
N GLN A 118 -2.96 5.52 21.02
CA GLN A 118 -3.25 6.45 19.93
C GLN A 118 -2.43 6.23 18.66
N ARG A 119 -1.76 5.07 18.50
CA ARG A 119 -0.94 4.81 17.30
C ARG A 119 -1.16 3.41 16.76
N CYS A 120 -0.81 3.24 15.49
CA CYS A 120 -0.83 1.97 14.79
C CYS A 120 0.53 1.69 14.14
N HIS A 121 0.72 0.46 13.66
CA HIS A 121 1.76 0.11 12.70
C HIS A 121 1.12 0.03 11.32
N ALA A 122 1.63 0.81 10.35
CA ALA A 122 1.19 0.75 8.97
C ALA A 122 2.14 -0.13 8.15
N HIS A 123 1.59 -1.18 7.53
CA HIS A 123 2.30 -2.07 6.63
C HIS A 123 1.76 -1.87 5.21
N ILE A 124 2.59 -1.33 4.34
CA ILE A 124 2.22 -0.95 2.97
C ILE A 124 2.71 -2.02 2.00
N TRP A 125 1.81 -2.48 1.15
CA TRP A 125 2.10 -3.36 0.04
C TRP A 125 1.58 -2.75 -1.26
N CYS A 126 2.49 -2.48 -2.22
CA CYS A 126 2.16 -2.01 -3.55
C CYS A 126 2.63 -3.05 -4.57
N GLY A 127 1.71 -3.83 -5.10
CA GLY A 127 1.96 -4.91 -6.04
C GLY A 127 1.01 -4.87 -7.25
N GLY A 128 0.80 -3.68 -7.84
CA GLY A 128 -0.16 -3.50 -8.93
C GLY A 128 -1.59 -3.49 -8.43
N GLU A 129 -2.45 -4.32 -9.00
CA GLU A 129 -3.87 -4.44 -8.61
C GLU A 129 -4.08 -5.20 -7.28
N PHE A 130 -3.03 -5.82 -6.75
CA PHE A 130 -3.00 -6.35 -5.39
C PHE A 130 -2.17 -5.42 -4.52
N SER A 131 -2.84 -4.42 -3.93
CA SER A 131 -2.20 -3.42 -3.08
C SER A 131 -3.08 -3.12 -1.87
N TYR A 132 -2.43 -2.90 -0.73
CA TYR A 132 -3.11 -2.61 0.53
C TYR A 132 -2.21 -1.85 1.51
N VAL A 133 -2.82 -1.22 2.51
CA VAL A 133 -2.15 -0.77 3.73
C VAL A 133 -2.86 -1.39 4.91
N HIS A 134 -2.19 -2.28 5.65
CA HIS A 134 -2.69 -2.84 6.89
C HIS A 134 -2.23 -1.97 8.05
N ALA A 135 -3.15 -1.34 8.76
CA ALA A 135 -2.89 -0.55 9.96
C ALA A 135 -3.32 -1.33 11.20
N ARG A 136 -2.33 -1.75 11.97
CA ARG A 136 -2.49 -2.54 13.19
C ARG A 136 -2.32 -1.65 14.41
N LYS A 137 -3.31 -1.61 15.31
CA LYS A 137 -3.20 -0.81 16.54
C LYS A 137 -2.07 -1.33 17.43
N MET A 138 -1.27 -0.43 18.00
CA MET A 138 -0.15 -0.82 18.87
C MET A 138 -0.59 -1.35 20.24
N GLY A 139 -1.76 -0.95 20.72
CA GLY A 139 -2.31 -1.39 21.99
C GLY A 139 -3.26 -2.59 21.89
N PRO A 140 -3.78 -3.09 23.02
CA PRO A 140 -4.58 -4.31 23.09
C PRO A 140 -6.03 -4.10 22.63
N PHE A 141 -6.26 -3.40 21.53
CA PHE A 141 -7.58 -3.25 20.94
C PHE A 141 -7.82 -4.36 19.90
N PRO A 142 -9.01 -4.97 19.90
CA PRO A 142 -9.23 -6.20 19.11
C PRO A 142 -9.52 -5.96 17.63
N THR A 143 -9.49 -4.71 17.15
CA THR A 143 -9.86 -4.35 15.78
C THR A 143 -8.73 -3.60 15.10
N ASP A 144 -8.35 -4.08 13.93
CA ASP A 144 -7.44 -3.41 13.00
C ASP A 144 -8.25 -2.81 11.83
N ILE A 145 -7.60 -1.95 11.05
CA ILE A 145 -8.18 -1.46 9.79
C ILE A 145 -7.22 -1.67 8.62
N ALA A 146 -7.76 -1.69 7.41
CA ALA A 146 -6.93 -1.66 6.22
C ALA A 146 -7.55 -0.80 5.12
N LEU A 147 -6.70 -0.12 4.36
CA LEU A 147 -6.98 0.34 3.02
C LEU A 147 -6.71 -0.82 2.07
N VAL A 148 -7.69 -1.21 1.27
CA VAL A 148 -7.57 -2.29 0.28
C VAL A 148 -7.97 -1.75 -1.09
N LEU A 149 -7.05 -1.83 -2.06
CA LEU A 149 -7.31 -1.42 -3.43
C LEU A 149 -8.36 -2.34 -4.06
N THR A 150 -9.41 -1.75 -4.63
CA THR A 150 -10.52 -2.46 -5.29
C THR A 150 -10.55 -2.25 -6.80
N GLN A 151 -10.01 -1.13 -7.29
CA GLN A 151 -9.86 -0.84 -8.72
C GLN A 151 -8.60 -0.01 -8.98
N GLY A 152 -7.96 -0.24 -10.11
CA GLY A 152 -6.70 0.40 -10.49
C GLY A 152 -5.49 -0.35 -9.96
N ALA A 153 -4.32 0.30 -9.98
CA ALA A 153 -3.06 -0.32 -9.60
C ALA A 153 -2.12 0.70 -8.93
N PHE A 154 -1.45 0.28 -7.84
CA PHE A 154 -0.35 1.03 -7.25
C PHE A 154 0.99 0.38 -7.60
N ASP A 155 1.93 1.19 -8.10
CA ASP A 155 3.27 0.74 -8.48
C ASP A 155 4.27 0.80 -7.32
N CYS A 156 4.15 1.82 -6.48
CA CYS A 156 5.02 2.02 -5.33
C CYS A 156 4.39 3.00 -4.33
N TYR A 157 5.08 3.20 -3.23
CA TYR A 157 4.83 4.31 -2.32
C TYR A 157 6.10 5.10 -2.06
N SER A 158 5.95 6.33 -1.63
CA SER A 158 7.04 7.15 -1.08
C SER A 158 6.67 7.67 0.30
N VAL A 159 7.66 8.19 1.00
CA VAL A 159 7.49 8.80 2.32
C VAL A 159 8.07 10.20 2.27
N GLU A 160 7.25 11.20 2.60
CA GLU A 160 7.65 12.59 2.75
C GLU A 160 7.89 12.90 4.22
N ARG A 161 9.05 13.48 4.54
CA ARG A 161 9.44 13.82 5.92
C ARG A 161 9.97 15.24 5.96
N ILE A 162 9.69 15.92 7.06
CA ILE A 162 10.35 17.19 7.38
C ILE A 162 11.72 16.86 7.98
N GLU A 163 12.81 17.38 7.40
CA GLU A 163 14.18 17.12 7.85
C GLU A 163 14.45 17.52 9.30
N GLU A 164 13.72 18.50 9.81
CA GLU A 164 13.85 19.01 11.19
C GLU A 164 13.08 18.19 12.23
N GLU A 165 12.24 17.26 11.80
CA GLU A 165 11.47 16.41 12.69
C GLU A 165 12.36 15.35 13.37
N SER A 166 11.87 14.83 14.49
CA SER A 166 12.57 13.79 15.23
C SER A 166 12.72 12.49 14.43
N SER A 167 13.68 11.65 14.80
CA SER A 167 13.87 10.33 14.18
C SER A 167 12.64 9.40 14.33
N ASN A 168 11.72 9.72 15.23
CA ASN A 168 10.48 8.98 15.46
C ASN A 168 9.33 9.39 14.54
N ASP A 169 9.51 10.46 13.76
CA ASP A 169 8.59 10.79 12.69
C ASP A 169 8.73 9.81 11.54
N ARG A 170 7.63 9.12 11.19
CA ARG A 170 7.57 8.17 10.08
C ARG A 170 7.30 8.87 8.75
N GLY A 171 6.86 10.13 8.79
CA GLY A 171 6.51 10.94 7.63
C GLY A 171 5.15 10.59 7.02
N ASP A 172 4.79 11.33 5.98
CA ASP A 172 3.56 11.14 5.24
C ASP A 172 3.73 10.11 4.13
N PHE A 173 2.83 9.15 4.06
CA PHE A 173 2.83 8.12 3.02
C PHE A 173 2.06 8.61 1.79
N VAL A 174 2.69 8.46 0.63
CA VAL A 174 2.11 8.76 -0.67
C VAL A 174 2.03 7.48 -1.48
N LEU A 175 0.82 7.06 -1.86
CA LEU A 175 0.61 5.93 -2.76
C LEU A 175 0.64 6.42 -4.21
N HIS A 176 1.46 5.76 -5.05
CA HIS A 176 1.65 6.15 -6.44
C HIS A 176 0.93 5.18 -7.38
N PRO A 177 -0.09 5.67 -8.14
CA PRO A 177 -0.68 4.90 -9.22
C PRO A 177 0.36 4.40 -10.21
N SER A 178 0.10 3.25 -10.82
CA SER A 178 0.94 2.71 -11.88
C SER A 178 1.04 3.68 -13.06
N PRO A 179 2.19 3.72 -13.76
CA PRO A 179 2.35 4.54 -14.96
C PRO A 179 1.22 4.35 -15.95
N CYS A 180 0.70 5.45 -16.48
CA CYS A 180 -0.43 5.41 -17.39
C CYS A 180 -0.34 6.43 -18.51
N HIS A 181 -1.15 6.21 -19.54
CA HIS A 181 -1.32 7.09 -20.68
C HIS A 181 -2.81 7.45 -20.81
N LEU A 182 -3.13 8.73 -20.73
CA LEU A 182 -4.49 9.23 -20.87
C LEU A 182 -4.65 10.01 -22.17
N LEU A 183 -5.42 9.46 -23.10
CA LEU A 183 -5.86 10.13 -24.31
C LEU A 183 -6.74 11.35 -23.95
N PRO A 184 -6.97 12.30 -24.88
CA PRO A 184 -8.00 13.33 -24.72
C PRO A 184 -9.35 12.71 -24.36
N SER A 185 -10.00 13.23 -23.32
CA SER A 185 -11.21 12.67 -22.71
C SER A 185 -11.04 11.27 -22.09
N GLY A 186 -9.80 10.75 -22.01
CA GLY A 186 -9.51 9.48 -21.32
C GLY A 186 -9.59 9.61 -19.81
N GLU A 187 -9.90 8.50 -19.15
CA GLU A 187 -10.01 8.41 -17.70
C GLU A 187 -9.12 7.31 -17.13
N MET A 188 -8.64 7.53 -15.89
CA MET A 188 -8.05 6.52 -15.03
C MET A 188 -8.78 6.52 -13.71
N VAL A 189 -9.06 5.34 -13.18
CA VAL A 189 -9.74 5.17 -11.89
C VAL A 189 -8.85 4.43 -10.91
N ILE A 190 -8.74 4.97 -9.72
CA ILE A 190 -8.20 4.31 -8.52
C ILE A 190 -9.34 4.27 -7.50
N GLU A 191 -9.63 3.08 -6.97
CA GLU A 191 -10.66 2.93 -5.94
C GLU A 191 -10.14 2.01 -4.84
N TRP A 192 -10.38 2.38 -3.59
CA TRP A 192 -10.10 1.55 -2.43
C TRP A 192 -11.24 1.54 -1.43
N SER A 193 -11.22 0.56 -0.55
CA SER A 193 -12.09 0.49 0.62
C SER A 193 -11.25 0.52 1.89
N ILE A 194 -11.69 1.29 2.89
CA ILE A 194 -11.20 1.18 4.26
C ILE A 194 -12.16 0.27 5.01
N ILE A 195 -11.64 -0.85 5.49
CA ILE A 195 -12.38 -1.90 6.21
C ILE A 195 -11.84 -2.07 7.62
N ALA A 196 -12.69 -2.49 8.55
CA ALA A 196 -12.30 -2.88 9.90
C ALA A 196 -12.52 -4.38 10.09
N PHE A 197 -11.61 -5.04 10.79
CA PHE A 197 -11.64 -6.50 11.01
C PHE A 197 -10.99 -6.86 12.34
N PRO A 198 -11.31 -8.06 12.91
CA PRO A 198 -10.68 -8.51 14.12
C PRO A 198 -9.15 -8.65 13.96
N HIS A 199 -8.43 -8.30 15.01
CA HIS A 199 -6.99 -8.47 15.08
C HIS A 199 -6.56 -9.88 14.64
N ASP A 200 -5.47 -10.01 13.89
CA ASP A 200 -4.94 -11.24 13.30
C ASP A 200 -5.83 -11.93 12.22
N HIS A 201 -6.96 -11.31 11.78
CA HIS A 201 -7.87 -11.83 10.74
C HIS A 201 -7.79 -11.07 9.41
N PHE A 202 -6.62 -10.51 9.09
CA PHE A 202 -6.47 -9.71 7.86
C PHE A 202 -6.62 -10.54 6.58
N GLN A 203 -6.07 -11.75 6.57
CA GLN A 203 -6.20 -12.67 5.43
C GLN A 203 -7.67 -12.98 5.13
N GLU A 204 -8.46 -13.32 6.16
CA GLU A 204 -9.88 -13.63 6.02
C GLU A 204 -10.67 -12.41 5.55
N ALA A 205 -10.33 -11.22 6.06
CA ALA A 205 -10.95 -9.97 5.64
C ALA A 205 -10.69 -9.67 4.15
N LEU A 206 -9.46 -9.87 3.66
CA LEU A 206 -9.14 -9.72 2.25
C LEU A 206 -9.86 -10.76 1.38
N LEU A 207 -9.87 -12.03 1.79
CA LEU A 207 -10.54 -13.10 1.04
C LEU A 207 -12.07 -12.97 1.02
N ALA A 208 -12.66 -12.24 1.99
CA ALA A 208 -14.09 -11.94 2.02
C ALA A 208 -14.50 -10.80 1.07
N MET A 209 -13.55 -10.03 0.55
CA MET A 209 -13.84 -8.98 -0.44
C MET A 209 -14.17 -9.60 -1.80
N GLU A 210 -14.92 -8.86 -2.60
CA GLU A 210 -15.16 -9.23 -4.00
C GLU A 210 -13.82 -9.36 -4.74
N ASN A 211 -13.62 -10.51 -5.38
CA ASN A 211 -12.34 -10.87 -6.02
C ASN A 211 -11.12 -10.79 -5.07
N GLY A 212 -11.34 -11.04 -3.79
CA GLY A 212 -10.27 -11.02 -2.79
C GLY A 212 -9.21 -12.08 -3.07
N LEU A 213 -7.96 -11.68 -2.85
CA LEU A 213 -6.83 -12.59 -2.92
C LEU A 213 -5.93 -12.39 -1.69
N TRP A 214 -5.15 -13.43 -1.40
CA TRP A 214 -4.05 -13.42 -0.43
C TRP A 214 -2.81 -14.04 -1.04
N VAL A 215 -1.66 -13.42 -0.84
CA VAL A 215 -0.37 -13.93 -1.29
C VAL A 215 0.48 -14.26 -0.09
N GLU A 216 1.06 -15.44 -0.09
CA GLU A 216 1.92 -15.96 0.96
C GLU A 216 3.22 -16.49 0.36
N PHE A 217 4.34 -16.05 0.89
CA PHE A 217 5.65 -16.64 0.62
C PHE A 217 6.02 -17.60 1.75
N ALA A 218 6.53 -18.78 1.42
CA ALA A 218 7.18 -19.62 2.41
C ALA A 218 8.44 -18.93 2.96
N GLN A 219 9.18 -18.26 2.06
CA GLN A 219 10.29 -17.34 2.39
C GLN A 219 10.49 -16.32 1.27
N GLU A 220 10.60 -15.04 1.63
CA GLU A 220 10.77 -13.93 0.67
C GLU A 220 12.22 -13.82 0.19
N THR A 221 13.17 -14.35 0.96
CA THR A 221 14.58 -14.40 0.63
C THR A 221 15.06 -15.85 0.62
N VAL A 222 15.68 -16.25 -0.47
CA VAL A 222 16.25 -17.59 -0.67
C VAL A 222 17.74 -17.51 -1.00
N PHE A 223 18.47 -18.63 -0.80
CA PHE A 223 19.84 -18.81 -1.28
C PHE A 223 19.88 -19.54 -2.63
N PRO A 224 21.02 -19.60 -3.34
CA PRO A 224 21.09 -20.13 -4.70
C PRO A 224 20.70 -21.61 -4.87
N ASP A 225 20.69 -22.39 -3.80
CA ASP A 225 20.31 -23.81 -3.76
C ASP A 225 18.89 -24.04 -3.22
N GLU A 226 18.17 -22.95 -2.93
CA GLU A 226 16.81 -22.99 -2.43
C GLU A 226 15.80 -22.57 -3.51
N THR A 227 14.52 -22.68 -3.19
CA THR A 227 13.42 -22.35 -4.10
C THR A 227 12.46 -21.36 -3.45
N PHE A 228 11.95 -20.41 -4.23
CA PHE A 228 10.76 -19.67 -3.84
C PHE A 228 9.54 -20.58 -3.91
N GLU A 229 8.73 -20.54 -2.89
CA GLU A 229 7.38 -21.10 -2.90
C GLU A 229 6.39 -19.99 -2.59
N ILE A 230 5.52 -19.70 -3.56
CA ILE A 230 4.52 -18.63 -3.49
C ILE A 230 3.16 -19.30 -3.58
N THR A 231 2.31 -19.07 -2.58
CA THR A 231 0.93 -19.54 -2.55
C THR A 231 -0.01 -18.36 -2.68
N ILE A 232 -0.86 -18.37 -3.69
CA ILE A 232 -1.96 -17.42 -3.84
C ILE A 232 -3.24 -18.14 -3.44
N LYS A 233 -4.01 -17.53 -2.54
CA LYS A 233 -5.33 -18.00 -2.12
C LYS A 233 -6.39 -17.06 -2.66
N SER A 234 -7.50 -17.61 -3.13
CA SER A 234 -8.69 -16.87 -3.53
C SER A 234 -9.92 -17.76 -3.40
N ASN A 235 -11.06 -17.16 -3.10
CA ASN A 235 -12.31 -17.89 -3.09
C ASN A 235 -12.82 -18.23 -4.50
N HIS A 236 -12.28 -17.54 -5.50
CA HIS A 236 -12.59 -17.78 -6.90
C HIS A 236 -11.36 -17.52 -7.77
N PHE A 237 -10.99 -18.48 -8.61
CA PHE A 237 -9.98 -18.32 -9.64
C PHE A 237 -10.62 -18.38 -11.02
N ASP A 238 -10.37 -17.38 -11.83
CA ASP A 238 -10.63 -17.44 -13.28
C ASP A 238 -9.75 -18.53 -13.93
N ASP A 239 -10.17 -19.01 -15.10
CA ASP A 239 -9.39 -20.02 -15.84
C ASP A 239 -8.20 -19.42 -16.60
N ASP A 240 -8.22 -18.11 -16.86
CA ASP A 240 -7.12 -17.39 -17.49
C ASP A 240 -6.07 -17.02 -16.43
N ILE A 241 -5.06 -17.88 -16.28
CA ILE A 241 -3.95 -17.70 -15.34
C ILE A 241 -2.63 -17.72 -16.09
N ASN A 242 -1.85 -16.67 -15.92
CA ASN A 242 -0.48 -16.57 -16.38
C ASN A 242 0.44 -16.18 -15.23
N VAL A 243 1.57 -16.89 -15.10
CA VAL A 243 2.60 -16.60 -14.10
C VAL A 243 3.94 -16.48 -14.81
N SER A 244 4.65 -15.40 -14.55
CA SER A 244 5.98 -15.19 -15.14
C SER A 244 6.96 -14.59 -14.13
N CYS A 245 8.26 -14.82 -14.38
CA CYS A 245 9.36 -14.14 -13.70
C CYS A 245 10.39 -13.72 -14.76
N LYS A 246 10.81 -12.44 -14.71
CA LYS A 246 11.77 -11.89 -15.69
C LYS A 246 11.35 -12.15 -17.15
N GLY A 247 10.04 -12.09 -17.44
CA GLY A 247 9.48 -12.30 -18.77
C GLY A 247 9.40 -13.77 -19.23
N GLN A 248 9.79 -14.73 -18.40
CA GLN A 248 9.66 -16.16 -18.67
C GLN A 248 8.45 -16.73 -17.93
N GLN A 249 7.64 -17.50 -18.63
CA GLN A 249 6.53 -18.21 -18.01
C GLN A 249 7.03 -19.26 -17.02
N ILE A 250 6.36 -19.35 -15.88
CA ILE A 250 6.66 -20.30 -14.81
C ILE A 250 5.49 -21.26 -14.65
N PRO A 251 5.75 -22.58 -14.48
CA PRO A 251 4.71 -23.53 -14.18
C PRO A 251 4.12 -23.28 -12.77
N TYR A 252 2.86 -23.56 -12.65
CA TYR A 252 2.13 -23.49 -11.38
C TYR A 252 1.26 -24.73 -11.17
N LEU A 253 0.96 -25.02 -9.91
CA LEU A 253 0.02 -26.04 -9.53
C LEU A 253 -1.27 -25.37 -9.02
N ARG A 254 -2.40 -25.63 -9.70
CA ARG A 254 -3.72 -25.19 -9.24
C ARG A 254 -4.35 -26.28 -8.34
N LYS A 255 -4.75 -25.87 -7.15
CA LYS A 255 -5.61 -26.64 -6.24
C LYS A 255 -6.83 -25.77 -5.99
N GLU A 256 -7.97 -26.36 -5.74
CA GLU A 256 -9.27 -25.71 -5.54
C GLU A 256 -9.23 -24.17 -5.33
N ASN A 257 -8.80 -23.73 -4.13
CA ASN A 257 -8.72 -22.30 -3.75
C ASN A 257 -7.28 -21.78 -3.64
N GLN A 258 -6.31 -22.47 -4.26
CA GLN A 258 -4.89 -22.13 -4.17
C GLN A 258 -4.18 -22.28 -5.52
N LEU A 259 -3.29 -21.36 -5.78
CA LEU A 259 -2.29 -21.42 -6.84
C LEU A 259 -0.91 -21.46 -6.20
N ILE A 260 -0.14 -22.51 -6.47
CA ILE A 260 1.20 -22.71 -5.90
C ILE A 260 2.22 -22.59 -7.02
N VAL A 261 3.18 -21.70 -6.84
CA VAL A 261 4.30 -21.47 -7.74
C VAL A 261 5.59 -21.85 -7.02
N THR A 262 6.39 -22.71 -7.64
CA THR A 262 7.71 -23.06 -7.15
C THR A 262 8.74 -22.63 -8.19
N TYR A 263 9.76 -21.87 -7.78
CA TYR A 263 10.77 -21.33 -8.68
C TYR A 263 12.15 -21.38 -8.07
N SER A 264 13.12 -22.01 -8.76
CA SER A 264 14.52 -22.05 -8.38
C SER A 264 15.27 -20.91 -9.09
N PRO A 265 15.80 -19.93 -8.35
CA PRO A 265 16.52 -18.81 -8.97
C PRO A 265 17.86 -19.30 -9.53
N HIS A 266 18.22 -18.79 -10.73
CA HIS A 266 19.52 -19.08 -11.38
C HIS A 266 20.52 -17.93 -11.22
N GLU A 267 20.10 -16.82 -10.62
CA GLU A 267 20.90 -15.63 -10.44
C GLU A 267 20.54 -14.91 -9.12
N LEU A 268 21.51 -14.18 -8.59
CA LEU A 268 21.32 -13.36 -7.39
C LEU A 268 20.50 -12.11 -7.71
N GLY A 269 19.87 -11.54 -6.68
CA GLY A 269 19.15 -10.28 -6.75
C GLY A 269 17.65 -10.46 -6.73
N GLU A 270 16.97 -9.41 -7.17
CA GLU A 270 15.51 -9.33 -7.16
C GLU A 270 14.88 -10.19 -8.25
N HIS A 271 13.84 -10.91 -7.88
CA HIS A 271 12.97 -11.69 -8.73
C HIS A 271 11.54 -11.16 -8.62
N LYS A 272 11.07 -10.50 -9.67
CA LYS A 272 9.70 -10.03 -9.80
C LYS A 272 8.84 -11.13 -10.39
N PHE A 273 7.93 -11.67 -9.59
CA PHE A 273 6.92 -12.63 -10.02
C PHE A 273 5.67 -11.87 -10.44
N GLU A 274 5.29 -11.96 -11.70
CA GLU A 274 4.13 -11.30 -12.28
C GLU A 274 3.01 -12.31 -12.47
N PHE A 275 1.83 -11.94 -12.02
CA PHE A 275 0.63 -12.77 -12.06
C PHE A 275 -0.46 -12.06 -12.84
N GLN A 276 -1.09 -12.80 -13.73
CA GLN A 276 -2.38 -12.47 -14.30
C GLN A 276 -3.37 -13.56 -13.87
N ILE A 277 -4.47 -13.18 -13.22
CA ILE A 277 -5.55 -14.08 -12.81
C ILE A 277 -6.86 -13.43 -13.27
N GLY A 278 -7.41 -13.95 -14.35
CA GLY A 278 -8.50 -13.30 -15.07
C GLY A 278 -8.09 -11.90 -15.53
N LYS A 279 -8.80 -10.88 -15.04
CA LYS A 279 -8.50 -9.47 -15.35
C LYS A 279 -7.52 -8.82 -14.39
N LYS A 280 -7.19 -9.46 -13.27
CA LYS A 280 -6.27 -8.91 -12.29
C LYS A 280 -4.83 -9.10 -12.72
N HIS A 281 -4.05 -8.02 -12.63
CA HIS A 281 -2.62 -8.01 -12.90
C HIS A 281 -1.86 -7.46 -11.69
N PHE A 282 -1.02 -8.29 -11.07
CA PHE A 282 -0.26 -7.92 -9.90
C PHE A 282 1.10 -8.61 -9.86
N TRP A 283 1.97 -8.18 -8.96
CA TRP A 283 3.27 -8.78 -8.77
C TRP A 283 3.66 -8.88 -7.31
N VAL A 284 4.62 -9.75 -7.04
CA VAL A 284 5.32 -9.86 -5.78
C VAL A 284 6.82 -9.96 -6.01
N LEU A 285 7.62 -9.57 -5.02
CA LEU A 285 9.07 -9.55 -5.12
C LEU A 285 9.68 -10.55 -4.16
N GLY A 286 10.56 -11.40 -4.66
CA GLY A 286 11.45 -12.25 -3.89
C GLY A 286 12.91 -11.84 -4.11
N TYR A 287 13.81 -12.21 -3.23
CA TYR A 287 15.22 -11.89 -3.33
C TYR A 287 16.09 -13.14 -3.20
N CYS A 288 16.94 -13.42 -4.18
CA CYS A 288 17.97 -14.45 -4.09
C CYS A 288 19.27 -13.82 -3.59
N SER A 289 19.68 -14.15 -2.37
CA SER A 289 20.88 -13.64 -1.74
C SER A 289 22.07 -14.58 -1.91
N GLU A 290 23.29 -14.07 -1.78
CA GLU A 290 24.46 -14.91 -1.60
C GLU A 290 24.30 -15.80 -0.37
N SER A 291 24.96 -16.98 -0.37
CA SER A 291 24.97 -17.85 0.80
C SER A 291 25.42 -17.11 2.08
N PHE A 292 24.85 -17.47 3.19
CA PHE A 292 25.14 -16.81 4.48
C PHE A 292 26.65 -16.80 4.78
N ASP A 293 27.35 -17.90 4.54
CA ASP A 293 28.80 -18.00 4.77
C ASP A 293 29.58 -16.99 3.94
N LYS A 294 29.20 -16.81 2.67
CA LYS A 294 29.85 -15.85 1.78
C LYS A 294 29.57 -14.40 2.18
N LEU A 295 28.32 -14.12 2.58
CA LEU A 295 27.96 -12.80 3.15
C LEU A 295 28.76 -12.49 4.41
N LEU A 296 28.87 -13.45 5.31
CA LEU A 296 29.66 -13.31 6.54
C LEU A 296 31.14 -13.06 6.24
N GLU A 297 31.73 -13.84 5.35
CA GLU A 297 33.12 -13.66 4.92
C GLU A 297 33.35 -12.27 4.32
N GLN A 298 32.48 -11.84 3.41
CA GLN A 298 32.54 -10.50 2.80
C GLN A 298 32.43 -9.40 3.86
N ARG A 299 31.52 -9.55 4.81
CA ARG A 299 31.32 -8.59 5.90
C ARG A 299 32.54 -8.52 6.83
N VAL A 300 33.09 -9.66 7.20
CA VAL A 300 34.33 -9.72 8.04
C VAL A 300 35.50 -9.04 7.31
N ARG A 301 35.71 -9.35 6.02
CA ARG A 301 36.73 -8.69 5.19
C ARG A 301 36.52 -7.17 5.12
N PHE A 302 35.28 -6.72 4.94
CA PHE A 302 34.94 -5.30 4.91
C PHE A 302 35.27 -4.61 6.24
N ILE A 303 34.90 -5.21 7.40
CA ILE A 303 35.19 -4.69 8.73
C ILE A 303 36.67 -4.59 8.95
N LEU A 304 37.41 -5.66 8.66
CA LEU A 304 38.86 -5.68 8.81
C LEU A 304 39.57 -4.61 7.97
N LYS A 305 39.06 -4.31 6.80
CA LYS A 305 39.66 -3.34 5.88
C LYS A 305 39.26 -1.90 6.17
N ASN A 306 37.99 -1.65 6.55
CA ASN A 306 37.40 -0.32 6.51
C ASN A 306 36.89 0.20 7.87
N GLN A 307 36.70 -0.68 8.85
CA GLN A 307 36.06 -0.32 10.12
C GLN A 307 36.95 -0.64 11.34
N GLN A 308 38.21 -1.04 11.14
CA GLN A 308 39.15 -1.19 12.27
C GLN A 308 39.59 0.18 12.77
N MET A 309 39.38 0.40 14.04
CA MET A 309 39.98 1.53 14.72
C MET A 309 41.49 1.24 14.95
N LEU A 310 42.34 1.87 14.16
CA LEU A 310 43.79 1.71 14.24
C LEU A 310 44.42 2.65 15.27
N ASP A 311 43.76 3.75 15.63
CA ASP A 311 44.20 4.67 16.67
C ASP A 311 43.38 4.43 17.96
N PRO A 312 44.01 3.86 19.01
CA PRO A 312 43.34 3.60 20.29
C PRO A 312 42.92 4.87 21.04
N ARG A 313 43.34 6.05 20.57
CA ARG A 313 42.98 7.35 21.16
C ARG A 313 41.80 8.00 20.43
N SER A 314 41.38 7.45 19.30
CA SER A 314 40.23 7.96 18.57
C SER A 314 38.97 7.72 19.40
N PRO A 315 38.20 8.75 19.74
CA PRO A 315 36.88 8.55 20.32
C PRO A 315 35.96 7.89 19.26
N LEU A 316 35.14 6.97 19.71
CA LEU A 316 34.09 6.35 18.87
C LEU A 316 33.06 7.37 18.47
#